data_214c3e69ad939141d1cfa9683741606a
#
_entry.id   214c3e69ad939141d1cfa9683741606a
#
_cell.length_a   1.000
_cell.length_b   1.000
_cell.length_c   1.000
_cell.angle_alpha   90.00
_cell.angle_beta   90.00
_cell.angle_gamma   90.00
#
_symmetry.space_group_name_H-M   'P 1'
#
loop_
_entity.id
_entity.type
_entity.pdbx_description
1 polymer ?
#
loop_
_entity_poly.entity_id
_entity_poly.type
_entity_poly.pdbx_seq_one_letter_code
_entity_poly.pdbx_strand_id
1 'polypeptide(L)'
;MKEFIQNLPKAELHLHIEGTLEPEMMFELAQRNKIDLPYKSVSEVKEAYNFENLESFLDIYYQGSQVLQTERDFYDLTWTYLQKAAEQNVRHTEIFFDPQTHTDRGIAFKTVYRGIYRALQDGKDKLDISSQLILSFLRHLTQEEAFATLEQALPYKDTMVAVGLDSAEQGNPPSKFKEVFAKAQAEGFLTVAHAGEEGPPEYIWEAINLLNVSRIDHGVRSMEDPDLLDYLTDKQIPLTVCPLSNVELNIFWRSFFSCVCYG
;
A
#
# COMPACT_ATOMS: atom_id res chain seq x y z
N MET A 1 -22.46 -18.28 10.67
CA MET A 1 -21.28 -17.37 10.75
C MET A 1 -20.65 -17.14 9.36
N LYS A 2 -20.22 -18.18 8.63
CA LYS A 2 -19.59 -18.02 7.30
C LYS A 2 -20.48 -17.24 6.31
N GLU A 3 -21.72 -17.61 6.13
CA GLU A 3 -22.67 -16.92 5.24
C GLU A 3 -22.93 -15.47 5.66
N PHE A 4 -23.03 -15.20 6.97
CA PHE A 4 -23.12 -13.85 7.50
C PHE A 4 -21.92 -13.00 7.09
N ILE A 5 -20.68 -13.52 7.29
CA ILE A 5 -19.44 -12.81 6.94
C ILE A 5 -19.36 -12.57 5.42
N GLN A 6 -19.76 -13.56 4.61
CA GLN A 6 -19.75 -13.43 3.15
C GLN A 6 -20.69 -12.32 2.67
N ASN A 7 -21.87 -12.21 3.28
CA ASN A 7 -22.89 -11.23 2.89
C ASN A 7 -22.69 -9.84 3.51
N LEU A 8 -21.82 -9.71 4.52
CA LEU A 8 -21.53 -8.43 5.14
C LEU A 8 -20.81 -7.51 4.14
N PRO A 9 -21.29 -6.26 3.90
CA PRO A 9 -20.54 -5.30 3.12
C PRO A 9 -19.23 -4.93 3.85
N LYS A 10 -18.14 -4.81 3.09
CA LYS A 10 -16.80 -4.58 3.63
C LYS A 10 -16.17 -3.35 3.00
N ALA A 11 -15.24 -2.73 3.72
CA ALA A 11 -14.29 -1.76 3.20
C ALA A 11 -12.87 -2.31 3.38
N GLU A 12 -12.01 -2.08 2.41
CA GLU A 12 -10.59 -2.39 2.47
C GLU A 12 -9.80 -1.08 2.33
N LEU A 13 -9.15 -0.66 3.42
CA LEU A 13 -8.58 0.68 3.55
C LEU A 13 -7.05 0.70 3.46
N HIS A 14 -6.42 -0.46 3.32
CA HIS A 14 -4.97 -0.59 3.26
C HIS A 14 -4.58 -1.70 2.28
N LEU A 15 -4.46 -1.34 1.02
CA LEU A 15 -4.11 -2.24 -0.07
C LEU A 15 -3.10 -1.56 -0.99
N HIS A 16 -1.99 -2.21 -1.29
CA HIS A 16 -1.05 -1.82 -2.33
C HIS A 16 -1.39 -2.57 -3.62
N ILE A 17 -1.65 -1.84 -4.70
CA ILE A 17 -2.15 -2.48 -5.93
C ILE A 17 -1.13 -3.45 -6.52
N GLU A 18 0.16 -3.12 -6.47
CA GLU A 18 1.23 -3.98 -6.95
C GLU A 18 1.28 -5.30 -6.19
N GLY A 19 0.95 -5.28 -4.89
CA GLY A 19 0.87 -6.47 -4.03
C GLY A 19 -0.29 -7.41 -4.37
N THR A 20 -1.24 -6.99 -5.20
CA THR A 20 -2.34 -7.85 -5.67
C THR A 20 -1.95 -8.72 -6.86
N LEU A 21 -0.72 -8.59 -7.36
CA LEU A 21 -0.21 -9.36 -8.48
C LEU A 21 -0.01 -10.82 -8.11
N GLU A 22 -0.95 -11.67 -8.48
CA GLU A 22 -0.84 -13.10 -8.23
C GLU A 22 0.16 -13.79 -9.15
N PRO A 23 0.77 -14.89 -8.69
CA PRO A 23 1.78 -15.62 -9.46
C PRO A 23 1.35 -16.01 -10.86
N GLU A 24 0.10 -16.45 -11.04
CA GLU A 24 -0.46 -16.80 -12.33
C GLU A 24 -0.45 -15.61 -13.30
N MET A 25 -0.94 -14.46 -12.84
CA MET A 25 -0.95 -13.23 -13.63
C MET A 25 0.45 -12.70 -13.89
N MET A 26 1.37 -12.84 -12.93
CA MET A 26 2.78 -12.47 -13.12
C MET A 26 3.38 -13.20 -14.32
N PHE A 27 3.16 -14.51 -14.47
CA PHE A 27 3.63 -15.29 -15.62
C PHE A 27 2.96 -14.88 -16.93
N GLU A 28 1.66 -14.62 -16.93
CA GLU A 28 0.93 -14.14 -18.11
C GLU A 28 1.48 -12.80 -18.60
N LEU A 29 1.70 -11.85 -17.69
CA LEU A 29 2.25 -10.53 -17.99
C LEU A 29 3.72 -10.63 -18.46
N ALA A 30 4.51 -11.47 -17.80
CA ALA A 30 5.91 -11.71 -18.21
C ALA A 30 5.99 -12.23 -19.65
N GLN A 31 5.15 -13.18 -20.01
CA GLN A 31 5.07 -13.69 -21.38
C GLN A 31 4.64 -12.60 -22.36
N ARG A 32 3.59 -11.84 -22.03
CA ARG A 32 3.06 -10.74 -22.86
C ARG A 32 4.11 -9.68 -23.13
N ASN A 33 4.87 -9.30 -22.10
CA ASN A 33 5.83 -8.21 -22.15
C ASN A 33 7.27 -8.69 -22.44
N LYS A 34 7.47 -9.99 -22.61
CA LYS A 34 8.79 -10.61 -22.87
C LYS A 34 9.81 -10.27 -21.79
N ILE A 35 9.38 -10.37 -20.55
CA ILE A 35 10.20 -10.20 -19.35
C ILE A 35 10.61 -11.57 -18.82
N ASP A 36 11.89 -11.77 -18.62
CA ASP A 36 12.41 -12.99 -18.01
C ASP A 36 12.21 -12.92 -16.49
N LEU A 37 11.48 -13.88 -15.95
CA LEU A 37 11.32 -14.03 -14.50
C LEU A 37 12.46 -14.86 -13.92
N PRO A 38 12.88 -14.59 -12.68
CA PRO A 38 13.84 -15.45 -11.98
C PRO A 38 13.25 -16.81 -11.59
N TYR A 39 11.93 -16.96 -11.69
CA TYR A 39 11.16 -18.16 -11.35
C TYR A 39 10.77 -18.95 -12.60
N LYS A 40 10.83 -20.28 -12.52
CA LYS A 40 10.51 -21.18 -13.64
C LYS A 40 9.04 -21.61 -13.66
N SER A 41 8.34 -21.43 -12.54
CA SER A 41 6.95 -21.87 -12.39
C SER A 41 6.19 -21.04 -11.33
N VAL A 42 4.86 -21.07 -11.42
CA VAL A 42 3.96 -20.53 -10.40
C VAL A 42 4.24 -21.14 -9.01
N SER A 43 4.60 -22.43 -8.96
CA SER A 43 4.93 -23.11 -7.70
C SER A 43 6.18 -22.51 -7.05
N GLU A 44 7.22 -22.22 -7.83
CA GLU A 44 8.43 -21.58 -7.32
C GLU A 44 8.16 -20.18 -6.74
N VAL A 45 7.28 -19.39 -7.35
CA VAL A 45 6.87 -18.09 -6.79
C VAL A 45 6.13 -18.28 -5.47
N LYS A 46 5.18 -19.24 -5.41
CA LYS A 46 4.44 -19.53 -4.18
C LYS A 46 5.35 -20.04 -3.05
N GLU A 47 6.38 -20.80 -3.37
CA GLU A 47 7.39 -21.24 -2.41
C GLU A 47 8.27 -20.08 -1.92
N ALA A 48 8.56 -19.11 -2.80
CA ALA A 48 9.30 -17.90 -2.44
C ALA A 48 8.51 -16.96 -1.50
N TYR A 49 7.19 -17.07 -1.44
CA TYR A 49 6.33 -16.33 -0.50
C TYR A 49 6.45 -16.85 0.95
N ASN A 50 7.66 -17.18 1.35
CA ASN A 50 8.03 -17.55 2.72
C ASN A 50 9.00 -16.48 3.25
N PHE A 51 8.46 -15.41 3.80
CA PHE A 51 9.20 -14.22 4.17
C PHE A 51 9.84 -14.38 5.55
N GLU A 52 11.04 -13.82 5.70
CA GLU A 52 11.75 -13.72 6.97
C GLU A 52 11.46 -12.38 7.67
N ASN A 53 11.23 -11.33 6.90
CA ASN A 53 11.01 -9.95 7.33
C ASN A 53 10.44 -9.12 6.18
N LEU A 54 10.21 -7.82 6.42
CA LEU A 54 9.70 -6.88 5.42
C LEU A 54 10.64 -6.75 4.20
N GLU A 55 11.95 -6.76 4.40
CA GLU A 55 12.94 -6.63 3.31
C GLU A 55 12.82 -7.78 2.31
N SER A 56 12.75 -9.04 2.80
CA SER A 56 12.57 -10.22 1.95
C SER A 56 11.23 -10.24 1.20
N PHE A 57 10.17 -9.67 1.78
CA PHE A 57 8.91 -9.45 1.11
C PHE A 57 9.05 -8.42 -0.02
N LEU A 58 9.66 -7.27 0.26
CA LEU A 58 9.84 -6.19 -0.71
C LEU A 58 10.66 -6.62 -1.92
N ASP A 59 11.65 -7.50 -1.75
CA ASP A 59 12.44 -8.06 -2.85
C ASP A 59 11.55 -8.77 -3.87
N ILE A 60 10.64 -9.63 -3.41
CA ILE A 60 9.72 -10.35 -4.29
C ILE A 60 8.66 -9.41 -4.87
N TYR A 61 8.17 -8.47 -4.08
CA TYR A 61 7.22 -7.45 -4.50
C TYR A 61 7.76 -6.60 -5.67
N TYR A 62 9.00 -6.09 -5.56
CA TYR A 62 9.61 -5.30 -6.62
C TYR A 62 10.02 -6.14 -7.82
N GLN A 63 10.48 -7.37 -7.62
CA GLN A 63 10.75 -8.30 -8.73
C GLN A 63 9.47 -8.62 -9.52
N GLY A 64 8.39 -8.92 -8.82
CA GLY A 64 7.08 -9.20 -9.43
C GLY A 64 6.57 -8.00 -10.24
N SER A 65 6.67 -6.80 -9.67
CA SER A 65 6.21 -5.56 -10.31
C SER A 65 6.89 -5.25 -11.65
N GLN A 66 8.03 -5.87 -11.94
CA GLN A 66 8.74 -5.67 -13.21
C GLN A 66 7.95 -6.10 -14.45
N VAL A 67 6.99 -7.00 -14.31
CA VAL A 67 6.16 -7.45 -15.44
C VAL A 67 5.14 -6.40 -15.90
N LEU A 68 4.87 -5.38 -15.07
CA LEU A 68 3.93 -4.30 -15.38
C LEU A 68 4.63 -3.23 -16.25
N GLN A 69 4.27 -3.14 -17.54
CA GLN A 69 4.95 -2.31 -18.53
C GLN A 69 4.04 -1.29 -19.19
N THR A 70 2.76 -1.60 -19.35
CA THR A 70 1.83 -0.83 -20.17
C THR A 70 0.60 -0.40 -19.35
N GLU A 71 -0.10 0.64 -19.81
CA GLU A 71 -1.40 1.04 -19.25
C GLU A 71 -2.37 -0.15 -19.15
N ARG A 72 -2.30 -1.08 -20.11
CA ARG A 72 -3.11 -2.29 -20.11
C ARG A 72 -2.78 -3.22 -18.94
N ASP A 73 -1.49 -3.35 -18.59
CA ASP A 73 -1.07 -4.23 -17.49
C ASP A 73 -1.58 -3.70 -16.14
N PHE A 74 -1.47 -2.40 -15.89
CA PHE A 74 -1.99 -1.75 -14.69
C PHE A 74 -3.53 -1.81 -14.63
N TYR A 75 -4.19 -1.69 -15.76
CA TYR A 75 -5.63 -1.88 -15.83
C TYR A 75 -6.02 -3.32 -15.50
N ASP A 76 -5.39 -4.31 -16.13
CA ASP A 76 -5.69 -5.73 -15.94
C ASP A 76 -5.44 -6.15 -14.49
N LEU A 77 -4.34 -5.69 -13.87
CA LEU A 77 -4.03 -5.92 -12.46
C LEU A 77 -5.14 -5.39 -11.56
N THR A 78 -5.45 -4.11 -11.68
CA THR A 78 -6.45 -3.43 -10.84
C THR A 78 -7.84 -4.02 -11.06
N TRP A 79 -8.19 -4.34 -12.29
CA TRP A 79 -9.48 -4.95 -12.61
C TRP A 79 -9.63 -6.35 -11.99
N THR A 80 -8.58 -7.16 -12.06
CA THR A 80 -8.58 -8.50 -11.44
C THR A 80 -8.76 -8.42 -9.93
N TYR A 81 -8.08 -7.48 -9.27
CA TYR A 81 -8.29 -7.22 -7.85
C TYR A 81 -9.74 -6.83 -7.55
N LEU A 82 -10.30 -5.85 -8.28
CA LEU A 82 -11.67 -5.38 -8.05
C LEU A 82 -12.72 -6.48 -8.25
N GLN A 83 -12.53 -7.37 -9.23
CA GLN A 83 -13.41 -8.53 -9.41
C GLN A 83 -13.42 -9.43 -8.16
N LYS A 84 -12.24 -9.73 -7.59
CA LYS A 84 -12.13 -10.53 -6.37
C LYS A 84 -12.71 -9.82 -5.15
N ALA A 85 -12.49 -8.52 -5.04
CA ALA A 85 -13.08 -7.69 -3.99
C ALA A 85 -14.62 -7.72 -4.06
N ALA A 86 -15.19 -7.63 -5.27
CA ALA A 86 -16.63 -7.75 -5.48
C ALA A 86 -17.20 -9.11 -5.03
N GLU A 87 -16.50 -10.21 -5.37
CA GLU A 87 -16.88 -11.56 -4.94
C GLU A 87 -16.91 -11.71 -3.41
N GLN A 88 -16.07 -10.93 -2.71
CA GLN A 88 -16.01 -10.88 -1.25
C GLN A 88 -16.95 -9.84 -0.63
N ASN A 89 -17.81 -9.21 -1.42
CA ASN A 89 -18.74 -8.16 -1.01
C ASN A 89 -18.04 -6.90 -0.44
N VAL A 90 -16.85 -6.57 -0.95
CA VAL A 90 -16.21 -5.28 -0.70
C VAL A 90 -16.95 -4.20 -1.48
N ARG A 91 -17.24 -3.06 -0.85
CA ARG A 91 -18.01 -1.94 -1.41
C ARG A 91 -17.21 -0.65 -1.48
N HIS A 92 -16.10 -0.61 -0.77
CA HIS A 92 -15.19 0.53 -0.77
C HIS A 92 -13.75 0.06 -0.64
N THR A 93 -12.83 0.69 -1.40
CA THR A 93 -11.40 0.43 -1.32
C THR A 93 -10.60 1.72 -1.28
N GLU A 94 -9.54 1.75 -0.45
CA GLU A 94 -8.50 2.76 -0.50
C GLU A 94 -7.20 2.07 -0.94
N ILE A 95 -6.70 2.49 -2.09
CA ILE A 95 -5.65 1.77 -2.81
C ILE A 95 -4.40 2.63 -2.90
N PHE A 96 -3.31 2.13 -2.33
CA PHE A 96 -1.97 2.68 -2.54
C PHE A 96 -1.41 2.22 -3.88
N PHE A 97 -0.61 3.05 -4.51
CA PHE A 97 0.20 2.68 -5.65
C PHE A 97 1.57 3.37 -5.58
N ASP A 98 2.60 2.68 -6.06
CA ASP A 98 4.01 3.05 -5.93
C ASP A 98 4.60 3.47 -7.28
N PRO A 99 4.31 4.68 -7.81
CA PRO A 99 4.75 5.04 -9.15
C PRO A 99 6.28 5.02 -9.31
N GLN A 100 7.04 5.26 -8.24
CA GLN A 100 8.50 5.26 -8.28
C GLN A 100 9.07 3.88 -8.65
N THR A 101 8.43 2.79 -8.20
CA THR A 101 8.76 1.41 -8.62
C THR A 101 8.76 1.24 -10.14
N HIS A 102 7.97 2.04 -10.85
CA HIS A 102 7.78 1.96 -12.29
C HIS A 102 8.53 3.06 -13.04
N THR A 103 8.54 4.29 -12.52
CA THR A 103 9.21 5.42 -13.19
C THR A 103 10.71 5.24 -13.24
N ASP A 104 11.33 4.61 -12.25
CA ASP A 104 12.75 4.27 -12.23
C ASP A 104 13.16 3.31 -13.35
N ARG A 105 12.19 2.53 -13.85
CA ARG A 105 12.36 1.63 -15.01
C ARG A 105 11.99 2.29 -16.36
N GLY A 106 11.68 3.60 -16.35
CA GLY A 106 11.31 4.35 -17.55
C GLY A 106 9.83 4.27 -17.93
N ILE A 107 8.96 3.69 -17.09
CA ILE A 107 7.51 3.70 -17.29
C ILE A 107 6.98 5.08 -16.85
N ALA A 108 6.32 5.80 -17.75
CA ALA A 108 5.82 7.13 -17.43
C ALA A 108 4.73 7.06 -16.34
N PHE A 109 4.75 7.98 -15.36
CA PHE A 109 3.74 8.11 -14.31
C PHE A 109 2.30 7.99 -14.84
N LYS A 110 2.01 8.72 -15.93
CA LYS A 110 0.69 8.69 -16.57
C LYS A 110 0.25 7.31 -17.05
N THR A 111 1.20 6.43 -17.40
CA THR A 111 0.91 5.05 -17.83
C THR A 111 0.40 4.23 -16.67
N VAL A 112 1.08 4.31 -15.53
CA VAL A 112 0.68 3.66 -14.27
C VAL A 112 -0.68 4.18 -13.82
N TYR A 113 -0.77 5.48 -13.61
CA TYR A 113 -1.97 6.15 -13.13
C TYR A 113 -3.20 5.86 -14.00
N ARG A 114 -3.09 6.01 -15.34
CA ARG A 114 -4.25 5.82 -16.23
C ARG A 114 -4.77 4.40 -16.24
N GLY A 115 -3.89 3.41 -16.19
CA GLY A 115 -4.29 2.01 -16.12
C GLY A 115 -5.12 1.75 -14.86
N ILE A 116 -4.58 2.14 -13.70
CA ILE A 116 -5.26 2.00 -12.41
C ILE A 116 -6.58 2.78 -12.41
N TYR A 117 -6.54 4.08 -12.67
CA TYR A 117 -7.72 4.95 -12.56
C TYR A 117 -8.88 4.49 -13.46
N ARG A 118 -8.58 4.06 -14.69
CA ARG A 118 -9.59 3.54 -15.61
C ARG A 118 -10.25 2.27 -15.08
N ALA A 119 -9.49 1.36 -14.45
CA ALA A 119 -10.05 0.18 -13.82
C ALA A 119 -10.92 0.55 -12.61
N LEU A 120 -10.54 1.57 -11.82
CA LEU A 120 -11.36 2.07 -10.70
C LEU A 120 -12.71 2.64 -11.19
N GLN A 121 -12.72 3.36 -12.31
CA GLN A 121 -13.98 3.85 -12.90
C GLN A 121 -14.86 2.69 -13.36
N ASP A 122 -14.29 1.70 -14.05
CA ASP A 122 -15.00 0.50 -14.46
C ASP A 122 -15.51 -0.31 -13.24
N GLY A 123 -14.75 -0.36 -12.14
CA GLY A 123 -15.14 -0.99 -10.89
C GLY A 123 -16.36 -0.33 -10.24
N LYS A 124 -16.39 1.00 -10.26
CA LYS A 124 -17.55 1.77 -9.80
C LYS A 124 -18.79 1.48 -10.65
N ASP A 125 -18.64 1.51 -11.97
CA ASP A 125 -19.76 1.40 -12.91
C ASP A 125 -20.30 -0.02 -13.04
N LYS A 126 -19.43 -1.05 -12.93
CA LYS A 126 -19.76 -2.44 -13.25
C LYS A 126 -19.87 -3.35 -12.03
N LEU A 127 -19.18 -3.01 -10.92
CA LEU A 127 -19.06 -3.84 -9.72
C LEU A 127 -19.64 -3.17 -8.46
N ASP A 128 -20.09 -1.91 -8.56
CA ASP A 128 -20.60 -1.12 -7.44
C ASP A 128 -19.58 -1.01 -6.28
N ILE A 129 -18.30 -0.82 -6.64
CA ILE A 129 -17.20 -0.58 -5.70
C ILE A 129 -16.73 0.85 -5.84
N SER A 130 -16.88 1.64 -4.79
CA SER A 130 -16.23 2.95 -4.70
C SER A 130 -14.75 2.79 -4.35
N SER A 131 -13.89 3.62 -4.93
CA SER A 131 -12.45 3.53 -4.68
C SER A 131 -11.83 4.91 -4.50
N GLN A 132 -10.83 5.00 -3.61
CA GLN A 132 -9.97 6.15 -3.44
C GLN A 132 -8.53 5.73 -3.75
N LEU A 133 -7.76 6.62 -4.38
CA LEU A 133 -6.38 6.34 -4.75
C LEU A 133 -5.43 7.16 -3.87
N ILE A 134 -4.38 6.51 -3.36
CA ILE A 134 -3.35 7.09 -2.51
C ILE A 134 -2.01 6.97 -3.23
N LEU A 135 -1.35 8.10 -3.45
CA LEU A 135 -0.02 8.17 -4.05
C LEU A 135 1.03 7.89 -2.97
N SER A 136 1.79 6.81 -3.09
CA SER A 136 2.87 6.51 -2.14
C SER A 136 4.22 7.07 -2.56
N PHE A 137 5.00 7.48 -1.55
CA PHE A 137 6.43 7.77 -1.68
C PHE A 137 7.23 6.65 -1.02
N LEU A 138 8.17 6.08 -1.78
CA LEU A 138 9.05 5.01 -1.29
C LEU A 138 10.11 5.60 -0.35
N ARG A 139 10.04 5.27 0.94
CA ARG A 139 10.84 5.92 1.99
C ARG A 139 12.32 5.59 1.96
N HIS A 140 12.73 4.52 1.27
CA HIS A 140 14.14 4.22 1.03
C HIS A 140 14.80 5.17 0.00
N LEU A 141 13.98 5.85 -0.83
CA LEU A 141 14.44 6.88 -1.78
C LEU A 141 14.58 8.24 -1.09
N THR A 142 15.02 9.26 -1.84
CA THR A 142 15.22 10.62 -1.33
C THR A 142 13.93 11.45 -1.32
N GLN A 143 13.92 12.52 -0.53
CA GLN A 143 12.82 13.48 -0.56
C GLN A 143 12.71 14.20 -1.91
N GLU A 144 13.82 14.42 -2.60
CA GLU A 144 13.86 15.02 -3.95
C GLU A 144 13.14 14.15 -4.97
N GLU A 145 13.31 12.84 -4.90
CA GLU A 145 12.58 11.87 -5.74
C GLU A 145 11.09 11.86 -5.41
N ALA A 146 10.72 12.02 -4.14
CA ALA A 146 9.32 12.17 -3.74
C ALA A 146 8.72 13.48 -4.27
N PHE A 147 9.45 14.60 -4.26
CA PHE A 147 9.02 15.85 -4.90
C PHE A 147 8.80 15.66 -6.40
N ALA A 148 9.73 15.02 -7.10
CA ALA A 148 9.59 14.76 -8.53
C ALA A 148 8.35 13.90 -8.84
N THR A 149 8.02 12.97 -7.96
CA THR A 149 6.81 12.13 -8.06
C THR A 149 5.55 12.96 -7.80
N LEU A 150 5.54 13.79 -6.76
CA LEU A 150 4.43 14.68 -6.46
C LEU A 150 4.13 15.62 -7.64
N GLU A 151 5.14 16.24 -8.24
CA GLU A 151 4.95 17.12 -9.40
C GLU A 151 4.32 16.38 -10.60
N GLN A 152 4.64 15.12 -10.82
CA GLN A 152 4.01 14.29 -11.85
C GLN A 152 2.54 13.97 -11.53
N ALA A 153 2.18 13.93 -10.25
CA ALA A 153 0.83 13.62 -9.77
C ALA A 153 -0.11 14.84 -9.80
N LEU A 154 0.42 16.07 -9.64
CA LEU A 154 -0.39 17.29 -9.54
C LEU A 154 -1.44 17.46 -10.67
N PRO A 155 -1.16 17.12 -11.94
CA PRO A 155 -2.20 17.19 -12.99
C PRO A 155 -3.41 16.27 -12.76
N TYR A 156 -3.30 15.33 -11.85
CA TYR A 156 -4.33 14.32 -11.55
C TYR A 156 -4.84 14.39 -10.11
N LYS A 157 -4.48 15.42 -9.35
CA LYS A 157 -4.71 15.52 -7.91
C LYS A 157 -6.18 15.37 -7.50
N ASP A 158 -7.11 15.84 -8.31
CA ASP A 158 -8.55 15.75 -8.01
C ASP A 158 -9.10 14.31 -8.02
N THR A 159 -8.28 13.35 -8.40
CA THR A 159 -8.63 11.91 -8.46
C THR A 159 -7.87 11.06 -7.46
N MET A 160 -7.04 11.68 -6.64
CA MET A 160 -6.29 11.04 -5.56
C MET A 160 -6.66 11.71 -4.24
N VAL A 161 -6.95 10.92 -3.21
CA VAL A 161 -7.39 11.48 -1.92
C VAL A 161 -6.22 11.87 -1.03
N ALA A 162 -5.11 11.15 -1.11
CA ALA A 162 -4.00 11.31 -0.19
C ALA A 162 -2.65 11.04 -0.85
N VAL A 163 -1.60 11.47 -0.15
CA VAL A 163 -0.25 10.93 -0.32
C VAL A 163 0.10 10.03 0.87
N GLY A 164 0.89 8.99 0.62
CA GLY A 164 1.35 8.01 1.59
C GLY A 164 2.87 7.92 1.66
N LEU A 165 3.38 7.26 2.71
CA LEU A 165 4.78 6.91 2.89
C LEU A 165 4.86 5.42 3.18
N ASP A 166 5.62 4.65 2.42
CA ASP A 166 5.71 3.19 2.55
C ASP A 166 7.12 2.64 2.24
N SER A 167 7.21 1.31 2.05
CA SER A 167 8.47 0.58 1.83
C SER A 167 9.31 0.39 3.10
N ALA A 168 10.62 0.08 2.96
CA ALA A 168 11.52 -0.30 4.04
C ALA A 168 11.57 0.75 5.17
N GLU A 169 10.97 0.42 6.31
CA GLU A 169 10.81 1.38 7.41
C GLU A 169 12.10 1.59 8.20
N GLN A 170 12.86 0.52 8.43
CA GLN A 170 14.07 0.61 9.25
C GLN A 170 15.11 1.54 8.63
N GLY A 171 15.61 2.50 9.41
CA GLY A 171 16.59 3.49 8.96
C GLY A 171 16.05 4.61 8.07
N ASN A 172 14.75 4.61 7.76
CA ASN A 172 14.09 5.62 6.93
C ASN A 172 12.96 6.33 7.69
N PRO A 173 13.27 7.23 8.64
CA PRO A 173 12.30 7.90 9.47
C PRO A 173 11.36 8.82 8.66
N PRO A 174 10.11 9.05 9.12
CA PRO A 174 9.19 9.99 8.50
C PRO A 174 9.73 11.42 8.37
N SER A 175 10.56 11.86 9.32
CA SER A 175 11.20 13.19 9.30
C SER A 175 11.93 13.53 8.00
N LYS A 176 12.44 12.52 7.29
CA LYS A 176 13.09 12.64 5.98
C LYS A 176 12.17 13.24 4.90
N PHE A 177 10.84 13.10 5.04
CA PHE A 177 9.83 13.48 4.03
C PHE A 177 8.98 14.70 4.44
N LYS A 178 9.36 15.39 5.50
CA LYS A 178 8.58 16.50 6.07
C LYS A 178 8.18 17.55 5.03
N GLU A 179 9.11 18.00 4.21
CA GLU A 179 8.86 19.12 3.30
C GLU A 179 7.96 18.72 2.12
N VAL A 180 8.09 17.49 1.59
CA VAL A 180 7.22 17.00 0.50
C VAL A 180 5.80 16.76 1.00
N PHE A 181 5.62 16.28 2.23
CA PHE A 181 4.29 16.14 2.85
C PHE A 181 3.63 17.50 3.08
N ALA A 182 4.38 18.50 3.58
CA ALA A 182 3.89 19.85 3.72
C ALA A 182 3.44 20.44 2.37
N LYS A 183 4.21 20.20 1.29
CA LYS A 183 3.83 20.61 -0.07
C LYS A 183 2.57 19.90 -0.54
N ALA A 184 2.45 18.58 -0.32
CA ALA A 184 1.27 17.82 -0.71
C ALA A 184 0.00 18.32 0.00
N GLN A 185 0.09 18.64 1.29
CA GLN A 185 -1.01 19.25 2.04
C GLN A 185 -1.40 20.62 1.49
N ALA A 186 -0.41 21.44 1.13
CA ALA A 186 -0.67 22.75 0.51
C ALA A 186 -1.38 22.64 -0.86
N GLU A 187 -1.21 21.51 -1.57
CA GLU A 187 -1.93 21.17 -2.80
C GLU A 187 -3.32 20.55 -2.55
N GLY A 188 -3.67 20.27 -1.30
CA GLY A 188 -4.99 19.77 -0.89
C GLY A 188 -5.08 18.27 -0.66
N PHE A 189 -3.97 17.53 -0.70
CA PHE A 189 -3.97 16.12 -0.35
C PHE A 189 -4.12 15.88 1.16
N LEU A 190 -4.84 14.84 1.54
CA LEU A 190 -4.67 14.23 2.85
C LEU A 190 -3.32 13.51 2.91
N THR A 191 -2.88 13.18 4.12
CA THR A 191 -1.61 12.49 4.34
C THR A 191 -1.82 11.27 5.21
N VAL A 192 -1.18 10.15 4.85
CA VAL A 192 -1.12 8.90 5.60
C VAL A 192 0.32 8.39 5.60
N ALA A 193 0.68 7.53 6.53
CA ALA A 193 2.02 6.95 6.55
C ALA A 193 2.04 5.58 7.24
N HIS A 194 2.78 4.64 6.66
CA HIS A 194 3.23 3.45 7.38
C HIS A 194 4.20 3.90 8.46
N ALA A 195 3.87 3.63 9.70
CA ALA A 195 4.73 3.92 10.82
C ALA A 195 4.49 2.94 11.97
N GLY A 196 5.57 2.47 12.60
CA GLY A 196 5.48 1.50 13.68
C GLY A 196 5.03 0.12 13.20
N GLU A 197 5.35 -0.26 11.97
CA GLU A 197 5.33 -1.64 11.49
C GLU A 197 6.57 -2.37 12.02
N GLU A 198 7.76 -2.03 11.52
CA GLU A 198 9.05 -2.49 12.04
C GLU A 198 9.79 -1.38 12.81
N GLY A 199 9.54 -0.14 12.47
CA GLY A 199 10.15 1.03 13.08
C GLY A 199 9.63 1.30 14.50
N PRO A 200 10.41 2.03 15.33
CA PRO A 200 10.08 2.28 16.71
C PRO A 200 8.87 3.25 16.86
N PRO A 201 8.28 3.36 18.07
CA PRO A 201 7.17 4.30 18.36
C PRO A 201 7.47 5.74 17.96
N GLU A 202 8.74 6.16 18.01
CA GLU A 202 9.18 7.48 17.57
C GLU A 202 8.82 7.80 16.13
N TYR A 203 8.78 6.79 15.24
CA TYR A 203 8.38 6.99 13.85
C TYR A 203 6.86 7.28 13.75
N ILE A 204 6.06 6.74 14.64
CA ILE A 204 4.64 7.10 14.72
C ILE A 204 4.50 8.56 15.18
N TRP A 205 5.25 8.97 16.23
CA TRP A 205 5.31 10.36 16.66
C TRP A 205 5.77 11.32 15.57
N GLU A 206 6.78 10.94 14.77
CA GLU A 206 7.24 11.75 13.65
C GLU A 206 6.16 11.86 12.55
N ALA A 207 5.50 10.77 12.20
CA ALA A 207 4.41 10.79 11.23
C ALA A 207 3.27 11.72 11.66
N ILE A 208 2.90 11.70 12.94
CA ILE A 208 1.88 12.59 13.50
C ILE A 208 2.34 14.04 13.51
N ASN A 209 3.52 14.32 14.09
CA ASN A 209 3.95 15.67 14.41
C ASN A 209 4.61 16.40 13.24
N LEU A 210 5.25 15.68 12.32
CA LEU A 210 6.02 16.25 11.21
C LEU A 210 5.32 16.10 9.87
N LEU A 211 4.64 14.96 9.63
CA LEU A 211 3.89 14.74 8.40
C LEU A 211 2.42 15.09 8.54
N ASN A 212 1.94 15.38 9.77
CA ASN A 212 0.57 15.73 10.08
C ASN A 212 -0.44 14.76 9.44
N VAL A 213 -0.18 13.46 9.59
CA VAL A 213 -1.01 12.41 8.98
C VAL A 213 -2.40 12.34 9.60
N SER A 214 -3.39 12.02 8.77
CA SER A 214 -4.77 11.79 9.20
C SER A 214 -5.04 10.35 9.63
N ARG A 215 -4.14 9.43 9.28
CA ARG A 215 -4.18 8.01 9.62
C ARG A 215 -2.76 7.46 9.68
N ILE A 216 -2.51 6.52 10.58
CA ILE A 216 -1.30 5.70 10.60
C ILE A 216 -1.63 4.33 9.99
N ASP A 217 -0.83 3.91 9.04
CA ASP A 217 -0.91 2.57 8.49
C ASP A 217 0.03 1.66 9.30
N HIS A 218 -0.45 0.48 9.72
CA HIS A 218 0.04 -0.41 10.77
C HIS A 218 -0.10 0.16 12.18
N GLY A 219 0.89 0.89 12.68
CA GLY A 219 0.88 1.50 14.01
C GLY A 219 1.02 0.50 15.17
N VAL A 220 1.37 -0.77 14.91
CA VAL A 220 1.36 -1.84 15.93
C VAL A 220 2.37 -1.62 17.05
N ARG A 221 3.52 -0.96 16.76
CA ARG A 221 4.53 -0.60 17.77
C ARG A 221 4.09 0.53 18.72
N SER A 222 2.92 1.16 18.48
CA SER A 222 2.35 2.12 19.44
C SER A 222 2.13 1.51 20.82
N MET A 223 1.93 0.18 20.90
CA MET A 223 1.76 -0.55 22.17
C MET A 223 3.01 -0.52 23.08
N GLU A 224 4.16 -0.13 22.54
CA GLU A 224 5.41 0.01 23.30
C GLU A 224 5.54 1.37 24.02
N ASP A 225 4.64 2.32 23.71
CA ASP A 225 4.63 3.66 24.27
C ASP A 225 3.23 4.01 24.79
N PRO A 226 2.99 3.96 26.12
CA PRO A 226 1.70 4.29 26.72
C PRO A 226 1.24 5.73 26.44
N ASP A 227 2.16 6.70 26.39
CA ASP A 227 1.82 8.10 26.13
C ASP A 227 1.33 8.26 24.68
N LEU A 228 1.90 7.49 23.74
CA LEU A 228 1.45 7.44 22.35
C LEU A 228 0.04 6.82 22.25
N LEU A 229 -0.25 5.74 22.95
CA LEU A 229 -1.59 5.14 22.98
C LEU A 229 -2.64 6.11 23.50
N ASP A 230 -2.34 6.81 24.60
CA ASP A 230 -3.22 7.82 25.16
C ASP A 230 -3.44 8.96 24.14
N TYR A 231 -2.39 9.42 23.48
CA TYR A 231 -2.48 10.47 22.46
C TYR A 231 -3.34 10.03 21.23
N LEU A 232 -3.08 8.83 20.70
CA LEU A 232 -3.87 8.28 19.58
C LEU A 232 -5.35 8.18 19.93
N THR A 233 -5.63 7.75 21.17
CA THR A 233 -7.00 7.63 21.71
C THR A 233 -7.65 8.99 21.86
N ASP A 234 -6.99 9.96 22.51
CA ASP A 234 -7.52 11.30 22.73
C ASP A 234 -7.77 12.05 21.41
N LYS A 235 -6.89 11.90 20.45
CA LYS A 235 -7.00 12.53 19.12
C LYS A 235 -7.84 11.76 18.13
N GLN A 236 -8.26 10.53 18.47
CA GLN A 236 -9.02 9.63 17.60
C GLN A 236 -8.31 9.41 16.25
N ILE A 237 -6.97 9.24 16.29
CA ILE A 237 -6.19 8.96 15.08
C ILE A 237 -6.39 7.48 14.72
N PRO A 238 -6.95 7.17 13.54
CA PRO A 238 -7.19 5.80 13.15
C PRO A 238 -5.90 5.07 12.75
N LEU A 239 -5.89 3.75 12.99
CA LEU A 239 -4.85 2.84 12.56
C LEU A 239 -5.45 1.82 11.58
N THR A 240 -4.72 1.49 10.50
CA THR A 240 -5.04 0.34 9.64
C THR A 240 -4.13 -0.84 9.99
N VAL A 241 -4.46 -1.51 11.07
CA VAL A 241 -3.68 -2.66 11.58
C VAL A 241 -3.82 -3.84 10.63
N CYS A 242 -2.69 -4.46 10.24
CA CYS A 242 -2.61 -5.58 9.31
C CYS A 242 -2.12 -6.87 10.03
N PRO A 243 -2.97 -7.53 10.85
CA PRO A 243 -2.52 -8.61 11.73
C PRO A 243 -1.88 -9.79 11.00
N LEU A 244 -2.44 -10.18 9.85
CA LEU A 244 -1.91 -11.31 9.08
C LEU A 244 -0.56 -10.97 8.47
N SER A 245 -0.41 -9.79 7.86
CA SER A 245 0.86 -9.30 7.34
C SER A 245 1.94 -9.27 8.42
N ASN A 246 1.63 -8.68 9.57
CA ASN A 246 2.58 -8.56 10.69
C ASN A 246 3.03 -9.92 11.23
N VAL A 247 2.18 -10.96 11.17
CA VAL A 247 2.54 -12.33 11.55
C VAL A 247 3.41 -13.01 10.48
N GLU A 248 3.04 -12.86 9.20
CA GLU A 248 3.81 -13.47 8.09
C GLU A 248 5.21 -12.84 7.93
N LEU A 249 5.35 -11.56 8.27
CA LEU A 249 6.63 -10.85 8.27
C LEU A 249 7.43 -10.99 9.57
N ASN A 250 6.96 -11.84 10.51
CA ASN A 250 7.60 -12.08 11.81
C ASN A 250 7.78 -10.82 12.68
N ILE A 251 6.99 -9.78 12.45
CA ILE A 251 7.01 -8.55 13.25
C ILE A 251 6.49 -8.79 14.65
N PHE A 252 5.46 -9.65 14.79
CA PHE A 252 4.88 -10.08 16.06
C PHE A 252 4.61 -11.58 16.11
N TRP A 253 4.72 -12.15 17.31
CA TRP A 253 4.39 -13.57 17.57
C TRP A 253 2.88 -13.81 17.48
N ARG A 254 2.47 -14.94 16.91
CA ARG A 254 1.05 -15.35 16.79
C ARG A 254 0.24 -15.26 18.08
N SER A 255 0.89 -15.41 19.25
CA SER A 255 0.25 -15.30 20.56
C SER A 255 -0.15 -13.88 20.95
N PHE A 256 0.39 -12.84 20.32
CA PHE A 256 0.11 -11.44 20.65
C PHE A 256 -1.29 -11.03 20.19
N PHE A 257 -1.72 -11.49 19.02
CA PHE A 257 -3.05 -11.18 18.50
C PHE A 257 -4.19 -11.90 19.21
N SER A 258 -3.91 -12.97 19.97
CA SER A 258 -4.95 -13.60 20.80
C SER A 258 -5.40 -12.72 21.98
N CYS A 259 -4.59 -11.73 22.41
CA CYS A 259 -4.95 -10.75 23.45
C CYS A 259 -5.73 -9.55 22.91
N VAL A 260 -5.47 -9.12 21.66
CA VAL A 260 -6.07 -7.90 21.10
C VAL A 260 -7.48 -8.13 20.56
N CYS A 261 -7.84 -9.37 20.20
CA CYS A 261 -9.17 -9.71 19.69
C CYS A 261 -10.22 -10.00 20.76
N TYR A 262 -9.89 -9.94 22.06
CA TYR A 262 -10.76 -10.26 23.18
C TYR A 262 -10.87 -9.14 24.25
N GLY A 263 -10.35 -7.95 23.98
CA GLY A 263 -10.45 -6.76 24.84
C GLY A 263 -11.61 -5.85 24.52
#